data_8537282e4102c3fb04aa501a5c09919c
#
_entry.id   8537282e4102c3fb04aa501a5c09919c
#
_cell.length_a   1.000
_cell.length_b   1.000
_cell.length_c   1.000
_cell.angle_alpha   90.00
_cell.angle_beta   90.00
_cell.angle_gamma   90.00
#
_symmetry.space_group_name_H-M   'P 1'
#
loop_
_entity.id
_entity.type
_entity.pdbx_description
1 polymer ?
#
loop_
_entity_poly.entity_id
_entity_poly.type
_entity_poly.pdbx_seq_one_letter_code
_entity_poly.pdbx_strand_id
1 'polypeptide(L)'
;IEGVISVTTVLTNEPNKRETNDKTEDKKQKIQQINNVKKIIAIASGKGGVGKSTISINLASAFSLIGKNVGILDADIHGPSIPHMLGLKGKPEVNSDKKIIPFEYNSMKVMSIGFLLNDEQPVVWRGPMVHSAIKQMATETDWGELDILIIDMPPGTGDCLLYTSDAADDAGSV
;
A
#
# COMPACT_ATOMS: atom_id res chain seq x y z
N ILE A 1 -0.46 18.29 40.70
CA ILE A 1 -0.54 16.82 40.61
C ILE A 1 0.89 16.33 40.45
N GLU A 2 1.42 15.68 41.47
CA GLU A 2 2.77 15.12 41.45
C GLU A 2 2.87 14.02 40.40
N GLY A 3 3.87 14.09 39.50
CA GLY A 3 4.14 13.07 38.49
C GLY A 3 3.77 13.41 37.04
N VAL A 4 3.19 14.58 36.77
CA VAL A 4 2.90 15.01 35.40
C VAL A 4 4.11 15.77 34.83
N ILE A 5 4.77 15.18 33.82
CA ILE A 5 5.98 15.76 33.20
C ILE A 5 5.63 16.77 32.09
N SER A 6 4.55 16.51 31.35
CA SER A 6 4.02 17.46 30.36
C SER A 6 2.55 17.20 30.06
N VAL A 7 1.84 18.26 29.70
CA VAL A 7 0.45 18.18 29.18
C VAL A 7 0.39 18.93 27.89
N THR A 8 0.01 18.25 26.81
CA THR A 8 -0.23 18.89 25.51
C THR A 8 -1.73 19.03 25.31
N THR A 9 -2.22 20.27 25.26
CA THR A 9 -3.62 20.57 24.94
C THR A 9 -3.73 20.91 23.45
N VAL A 10 -4.59 20.18 22.74
CA VAL A 10 -4.97 20.50 21.38
C VAL A 10 -6.29 21.28 21.44
N LEU A 11 -6.24 22.56 21.07
CA LEU A 11 -7.44 23.38 20.91
C LEU A 11 -8.05 23.07 19.54
N THR A 12 -9.19 22.40 19.54
CA THR A 12 -10.03 22.27 18.34
C THR A 12 -10.94 23.48 18.26
N ASN A 13 -10.73 24.35 17.26
CA ASN A 13 -11.65 25.45 16.97
C ASN A 13 -12.88 24.85 16.25
N GLU A 14 -14.07 25.11 16.80
CA GLU A 14 -15.31 24.92 16.05
C GLU A 14 -15.33 25.89 14.87
N PRO A 15 -15.69 25.45 13.66
CA PRO A 15 -15.71 26.33 12.50
C PRO A 15 -16.85 27.36 12.64
N ASN A 16 -16.47 28.61 12.91
CA ASN A 16 -17.38 29.74 12.79
C ASN A 16 -17.78 29.91 11.31
N LYS A 17 -19.06 29.76 11.01
CA LYS A 17 -19.63 30.05 9.70
C LYS A 17 -19.31 31.50 9.33
N ARG A 18 -18.34 31.72 8.47
CA ARG A 18 -18.22 32.91 7.64
C ARG A 18 -18.40 32.48 6.20
N GLU A 19 -19.51 32.93 5.64
CA GLU A 19 -19.74 32.92 4.20
C GLU A 19 -18.63 33.75 3.53
N THR A 20 -17.73 33.11 2.87
CA THR A 20 -16.89 33.72 1.85
C THR A 20 -17.05 32.90 0.58
N ASN A 21 -17.71 33.53 -0.40
CA ASN A 21 -17.70 33.11 -1.79
C ASN A 21 -16.24 33.05 -2.26
N ASP A 22 -15.64 31.89 -2.25
CA ASP A 22 -14.43 31.61 -3.01
C ASP A 22 -14.64 30.30 -3.77
N LYS A 23 -14.68 30.46 -5.08
CA LYS A 23 -14.71 29.36 -6.03
C LYS A 23 -13.34 28.69 -6.00
N THR A 24 -13.08 27.92 -4.95
CA THR A 24 -12.06 26.89 -4.98
C THR A 24 -12.68 25.68 -5.68
N GLU A 25 -12.37 25.55 -6.95
CA GLU A 25 -12.58 24.30 -7.67
C GLU A 25 -11.95 23.19 -6.82
N ASP A 26 -12.80 22.40 -6.18
CA ASP A 26 -12.45 21.10 -5.62
C ASP A 26 -11.84 20.30 -6.76
N LYS A 27 -10.52 20.38 -6.87
CA LYS A 27 -9.74 19.33 -7.51
C LYS A 27 -9.90 18.09 -6.63
N LYS A 28 -11.04 17.39 -6.78
CA LYS A 28 -11.14 15.99 -6.43
C LYS A 28 -9.96 15.33 -7.12
N GLN A 29 -8.90 15.09 -6.35
CA GLN A 29 -7.81 14.25 -6.81
C GLN A 29 -8.48 12.93 -7.20
N LYS A 30 -8.65 12.72 -8.52
CA LYS A 30 -9.09 11.43 -9.03
C LYS A 30 -8.10 10.43 -8.46
N ILE A 31 -8.55 9.66 -7.48
CA ILE A 31 -7.83 8.49 -6.99
C ILE A 31 -7.58 7.68 -8.24
N GLN A 32 -6.32 7.55 -8.63
CA GLN A 32 -5.95 6.70 -9.75
C GLN A 32 -6.29 5.28 -9.32
N GLN A 33 -7.45 4.80 -9.76
CA GLN A 33 -7.84 3.42 -9.58
C GLN A 33 -6.70 2.55 -10.13
N ILE A 34 -6.30 1.55 -9.37
CA ILE A 34 -5.38 0.53 -9.88
C ILE A 34 -6.18 -0.22 -10.93
N ASN A 35 -5.89 0.09 -12.20
CA ASN A 35 -6.65 -0.45 -13.31
C ASN A 35 -6.65 -1.97 -13.27
N ASN A 36 -7.80 -2.58 -13.50
CA ASN A 36 -8.00 -4.03 -13.61
C ASN A 36 -7.84 -4.83 -12.31
N VAL A 37 -7.97 -4.20 -11.14
CA VAL A 37 -8.01 -4.87 -9.84
C VAL A 37 -9.42 -4.74 -9.26
N LYS A 38 -10.11 -5.87 -9.02
CA LYS A 38 -11.49 -5.87 -8.52
C LYS A 38 -11.58 -5.55 -7.02
N LYS A 39 -10.66 -6.08 -6.23
CA LYS A 39 -10.63 -5.89 -4.77
C LYS A 39 -9.21 -5.70 -4.26
N ILE A 40 -9.06 -4.82 -3.29
CA ILE A 40 -7.79 -4.57 -2.60
C ILE A 40 -7.97 -4.94 -1.12
N ILE A 41 -7.03 -5.71 -0.59
CA ILE A 41 -6.97 -6.08 0.82
C ILE A 41 -5.64 -5.58 1.39
N ALA A 42 -5.69 -4.60 2.28
CA ALA A 42 -4.50 -4.13 2.99
C ALA A 42 -4.33 -4.88 4.30
N ILE A 43 -3.12 -5.40 4.54
CA ILE A 43 -2.75 -6.08 5.78
C ILE A 43 -1.79 -5.18 6.53
N ALA A 44 -2.25 -4.68 7.68
CA ALA A 44 -1.51 -3.77 8.53
C ALA A 44 -1.35 -4.33 9.94
N SER A 45 -0.35 -3.84 10.65
CA SER A 45 -0.13 -4.19 12.06
C SER A 45 0.42 -3.00 12.84
N GLY A 46 0.03 -2.87 14.11
CA GLY A 46 0.56 -1.83 14.99
C GLY A 46 2.00 -2.07 15.45
N LYS A 47 2.54 -3.28 15.25
CA LYS A 47 3.89 -3.68 15.66
C LYS A 47 4.58 -4.48 14.57
N GLY A 48 5.92 -4.35 14.47
CA GLY A 48 6.73 -5.22 13.63
C GLY A 48 6.83 -6.64 14.20
N GLY A 49 7.13 -7.62 13.34
CA GLY A 49 7.44 -8.99 13.75
C GLY A 49 6.25 -9.84 14.21
N VAL A 50 4.99 -9.41 13.99
CA VAL A 50 3.78 -10.14 14.40
C VAL A 50 3.27 -11.15 13.35
N GLY A 51 4.00 -11.33 12.25
CA GLY A 51 3.63 -12.28 11.20
C GLY A 51 2.75 -11.69 10.08
N LYS A 52 2.70 -10.37 9.92
CA LYS A 52 1.93 -9.66 8.90
C LYS A 52 2.17 -10.22 7.48
N SER A 53 3.43 -10.25 7.04
CA SER A 53 3.81 -10.76 5.71
C SER A 53 3.52 -12.25 5.54
N THR A 54 3.64 -13.04 6.62
CA THR A 54 3.23 -14.44 6.63
C THR A 54 1.73 -14.58 6.35
N ILE A 55 0.89 -13.75 6.99
CA ILE A 55 -0.55 -13.71 6.74
C ILE A 55 -0.83 -13.28 5.29
N SER A 56 -0.13 -12.26 4.80
CA SER A 56 -0.28 -11.75 3.43
C SER A 56 -0.04 -12.86 2.39
N ILE A 57 1.06 -13.61 2.53
CA ILE A 57 1.40 -14.71 1.62
C ILE A 57 0.40 -15.86 1.73
N ASN A 58 0.05 -16.28 2.94
CA ASN A 58 -0.89 -17.40 3.12
C ASN A 58 -2.29 -17.07 2.61
N LEU A 59 -2.76 -15.84 2.83
CA LEU A 59 -4.05 -15.39 2.32
C LEU A 59 -4.05 -15.34 0.79
N ALA A 60 -2.99 -14.80 0.18
CA ALA A 60 -2.83 -14.79 -1.27
C ALA A 60 -2.83 -16.21 -1.85
N SER A 61 -2.07 -17.10 -1.22
CA SER A 61 -2.00 -18.51 -1.63
C SER A 61 -3.35 -19.19 -1.52
N ALA A 62 -4.10 -18.93 -0.45
CA ALA A 62 -5.44 -19.49 -0.27
C ALA A 62 -6.41 -19.04 -1.37
N PHE A 63 -6.40 -17.75 -1.73
CA PHE A 63 -7.21 -17.22 -2.83
C PHE A 63 -6.77 -17.81 -4.19
N SER A 64 -5.47 -17.93 -4.43
CA SER A 64 -4.96 -18.55 -5.66
C SER A 64 -5.39 -20.02 -5.77
N LEU A 65 -5.36 -20.78 -4.68
CA LEU A 65 -5.79 -22.19 -4.65
C LEU A 65 -7.28 -22.37 -4.98
N ILE A 66 -8.12 -21.40 -4.70
CA ILE A 66 -9.55 -21.42 -5.10
C ILE A 66 -9.79 -20.77 -6.46
N GLY A 67 -8.74 -20.59 -7.26
CA GLY A 67 -8.84 -20.16 -8.66
C GLY A 67 -9.02 -18.66 -8.87
N LYS A 68 -8.65 -17.81 -7.89
CA LYS A 68 -8.63 -16.35 -8.06
C LYS A 68 -7.31 -15.89 -8.66
N ASN A 69 -7.37 -14.85 -9.50
CA ASN A 69 -6.20 -14.13 -9.95
C ASN A 69 -5.75 -13.18 -8.85
N VAL A 70 -4.56 -13.42 -8.27
CA VAL A 70 -4.10 -12.72 -7.07
C VAL A 70 -2.77 -12.03 -7.31
N GLY A 71 -2.67 -10.79 -6.81
CA GLY A 71 -1.41 -10.06 -6.69
C GLY A 71 -1.03 -9.82 -5.23
N ILE A 72 0.27 -9.73 -4.97
CA ILE A 72 0.83 -9.29 -3.68
C ILE A 72 1.74 -8.10 -3.94
N LEU A 73 1.50 -7.01 -3.21
CA LEU A 73 2.38 -5.85 -3.14
C LEU A 73 2.98 -5.75 -1.74
N ASP A 74 4.27 -6.03 -1.62
CA ASP A 74 5.03 -5.81 -0.38
C ASP A 74 5.49 -4.34 -0.32
N ALA A 75 4.83 -3.58 0.54
CA ALA A 75 5.07 -2.16 0.75
C ALA A 75 5.87 -1.87 2.03
N ASP A 76 6.38 -2.90 2.72
CA ASP A 76 7.16 -2.72 3.95
C ASP A 76 8.61 -2.31 3.65
N ILE A 77 8.87 -1.02 3.65
CA ILE A 77 10.20 -0.44 3.36
C ILE A 77 11.23 -0.81 4.42
N HIS A 78 10.80 -1.00 5.65
CA HIS A 78 11.72 -1.26 6.77
C HIS A 78 12.16 -2.71 6.85
N GLY A 79 11.46 -3.62 6.16
CA GLY A 79 11.80 -5.02 6.15
C GLY A 79 11.04 -5.77 5.06
N PRO A 80 11.32 -5.47 3.76
CA PRO A 80 10.65 -6.15 2.66
C PRO A 80 10.98 -7.64 2.71
N SER A 81 10.07 -8.42 3.29
CA SER A 81 10.31 -9.82 3.62
C SER A 81 9.73 -10.79 2.61
N ILE A 82 8.73 -10.38 1.83
CA ILE A 82 8.03 -11.26 0.88
C ILE A 82 8.96 -11.84 -0.18
N PRO A 83 9.87 -11.07 -0.83
CA PRO A 83 10.83 -11.66 -1.77
C PRO A 83 11.68 -12.76 -1.14
N HIS A 84 12.17 -12.53 0.06
CA HIS A 84 13.00 -13.49 0.78
C HIS A 84 12.22 -14.76 1.14
N MET A 85 10.98 -14.61 1.63
CA MET A 85 10.11 -15.73 2.01
C MET A 85 9.71 -16.58 0.81
N LEU A 86 9.57 -15.99 -0.37
CA LEU A 86 9.21 -16.68 -1.61
C LEU A 86 10.44 -17.12 -2.43
N GLY A 87 11.65 -16.79 -1.99
CA GLY A 87 12.90 -17.12 -2.70
C GLY A 87 13.08 -16.34 -4.01
N LEU A 88 12.39 -15.19 -4.17
CA LEU A 88 12.48 -14.35 -5.35
C LEU A 88 13.70 -13.44 -5.27
N LYS A 89 14.44 -13.33 -6.38
CA LYS A 89 15.66 -12.51 -6.47
C LYS A 89 15.72 -11.80 -7.82
N GLY A 90 16.43 -10.67 -7.85
CA GLY A 90 16.65 -9.89 -9.07
C GLY A 90 15.86 -8.60 -9.07
N LYS A 91 15.90 -7.90 -10.21
CA LYS A 91 15.16 -6.66 -10.44
C LYS A 91 14.03 -6.93 -11.41
N PRO A 92 12.84 -6.31 -11.21
CA PRO A 92 11.75 -6.44 -12.15
C PRO A 92 12.11 -5.79 -13.48
N GLU A 93 11.62 -6.36 -14.55
CA GLU A 93 11.74 -5.80 -15.90
C GLU A 93 10.65 -4.74 -16.12
N VAL A 94 10.88 -3.91 -17.14
CA VAL A 94 9.91 -2.91 -17.59
C VAL A 94 9.49 -3.24 -19.00
N ASN A 95 8.17 -3.29 -19.26
CA ASN A 95 7.65 -3.58 -20.59
C ASN A 95 7.71 -2.36 -21.52
N SER A 96 7.29 -2.54 -22.80
CA SER A 96 7.23 -1.48 -23.82
C SER A 96 6.40 -0.27 -23.40
N ASP A 97 5.38 -0.48 -22.58
CA ASP A 97 4.47 0.55 -22.09
C ASP A 97 4.98 1.25 -20.81
N LYS A 98 6.24 1.01 -20.46
CA LYS A 98 6.92 1.53 -19.26
C LYS A 98 6.29 1.07 -17.95
N LYS A 99 5.59 -0.05 -17.95
CA LYS A 99 5.07 -0.67 -16.73
C LYS A 99 6.03 -1.71 -16.19
N ILE A 100 6.07 -1.83 -14.87
CA ILE A 100 6.89 -2.80 -14.16
C ILE A 100 6.24 -4.18 -14.29
N ILE A 101 6.99 -5.17 -14.76
CA ILE A 101 6.53 -6.56 -14.84
C ILE A 101 6.71 -7.19 -13.46
N PRO A 102 5.63 -7.61 -12.78
CA PRO A 102 5.73 -8.28 -11.49
C PRO A 102 6.34 -9.68 -11.64
N PHE A 103 6.97 -10.16 -10.58
CA PHE A 103 7.40 -11.56 -10.53
C PHE A 103 6.19 -12.49 -10.46
N GLU A 104 6.32 -13.68 -11.00
CA GLU A 104 5.31 -14.73 -10.88
C GLU A 104 5.76 -15.80 -9.89
N TYR A 105 4.87 -16.16 -8.97
CA TYR A 105 5.09 -17.23 -8.00
C TYR A 105 3.79 -18.01 -7.78
N ASN A 106 3.76 -19.32 -8.11
CA ASN A 106 2.59 -20.17 -7.95
C ASN A 106 1.28 -19.52 -8.47
N SER A 107 1.31 -18.97 -9.69
CA SER A 107 0.19 -18.27 -10.33
C SER A 107 -0.23 -16.97 -9.62
N MET A 108 0.57 -16.45 -8.71
CA MET A 108 0.39 -15.15 -8.09
C MET A 108 1.38 -14.15 -8.67
N LYS A 109 0.96 -12.91 -8.86
CA LYS A 109 1.84 -11.79 -9.23
C LYS A 109 2.40 -11.14 -7.97
N VAL A 110 3.72 -10.96 -7.93
CA VAL A 110 4.41 -10.45 -6.74
C VAL A 110 5.25 -9.24 -7.09
N MET A 111 5.00 -8.14 -6.40
CA MET A 111 5.83 -6.95 -6.45
C MET A 111 6.24 -6.55 -5.03
N SER A 112 7.46 -6.07 -4.87
CA SER A 112 7.98 -5.61 -3.58
C SER A 112 8.86 -4.39 -3.76
N ILE A 113 8.77 -3.48 -2.80
CA ILE A 113 9.72 -2.38 -2.72
C ILE A 113 11.16 -2.90 -2.56
N GLY A 114 11.33 -4.08 -1.99
CA GLY A 114 12.63 -4.73 -1.84
C GLY A 114 13.35 -4.99 -3.16
N PHE A 115 12.63 -5.17 -4.27
CA PHE A 115 13.25 -5.31 -5.59
C PHE A 115 13.80 -4.00 -6.16
N LEU A 116 13.33 -2.86 -5.64
CA LEU A 116 13.72 -1.53 -6.08
C LEU A 116 14.80 -0.91 -5.18
N LEU A 117 15.01 -1.47 -3.99
CA LEU A 117 16.05 -1.02 -3.08
C LEU A 117 17.43 -1.46 -3.61
N ASN A 118 18.37 -0.53 -3.62
CA ASN A 118 19.77 -0.86 -3.88
C ASN A 118 20.46 -1.05 -2.55
N ASP A 119 21.09 -2.21 -2.35
CA ASP A 119 21.89 -2.51 -1.14
C ASP A 119 23.07 -1.55 -0.94
N GLU A 120 23.51 -0.87 -2.01
CA GLU A 120 24.69 -0.01 -2.00
C GLU A 120 24.43 1.44 -1.57
N GLN A 121 23.16 1.89 -1.54
CA GLN A 121 22.82 3.26 -1.15
C GLN A 121 21.65 3.26 -0.16
N PRO A 122 21.89 3.53 1.12
CA PRO A 122 20.82 3.69 2.08
C PRO A 122 20.01 4.95 1.74
N VAL A 123 18.83 4.76 1.18
CA VAL A 123 17.88 5.86 0.96
C VAL A 123 17.15 6.14 2.25
N VAL A 124 17.25 7.37 2.74
CA VAL A 124 16.45 7.80 3.90
C VAL A 124 15.02 8.04 3.42
N TRP A 125 14.16 7.07 3.65
CA TRP A 125 12.75 7.16 3.32
C TRP A 125 12.00 8.03 4.32
N ARG A 126 11.44 9.14 3.83
CA ARG A 126 10.52 9.98 4.62
C ARG A 126 9.07 9.60 4.26
N GLY A 127 8.13 9.77 5.19
CA GLY A 127 6.74 9.38 5.03
C GLY A 127 6.11 9.72 3.67
N PRO A 128 6.19 10.96 3.16
CA PRO A 128 5.65 11.32 1.84
C PRO A 128 6.29 10.57 0.67
N MET A 129 7.60 10.23 0.76
CA MET A 129 8.30 9.46 -0.28
C MET A 129 7.85 8.01 -0.28
N VAL A 130 7.64 7.43 0.89
CA VAL A 130 7.10 6.06 1.07
C VAL A 130 5.75 5.95 0.38
N HIS A 131 4.87 6.88 0.68
CA HIS A 131 3.54 6.93 0.14
C HIS A 131 3.54 7.01 -1.40
N SER A 132 4.36 7.92 -1.95
CA SER A 132 4.50 8.06 -3.40
C SER A 132 5.03 6.78 -4.04
N ALA A 133 6.01 6.12 -3.44
CA ALA A 133 6.59 4.89 -3.94
C ALA A 133 5.57 3.72 -3.94
N ILE A 134 4.80 3.58 -2.85
CA ILE A 134 3.73 2.56 -2.77
C ILE A 134 2.68 2.81 -3.85
N LYS A 135 2.22 4.07 -3.97
CA LYS A 135 1.25 4.45 -5.01
C LYS A 135 1.79 4.15 -6.40
N GLN A 136 3.04 4.53 -6.67
CA GLN A 136 3.69 4.29 -7.94
C GLN A 136 3.78 2.79 -8.26
N MET A 137 4.27 1.98 -7.33
CA MET A 137 4.31 0.53 -7.50
C MET A 137 2.92 -0.07 -7.75
N ALA A 138 1.91 0.39 -7.02
CA ALA A 138 0.56 -0.11 -7.19
C ALA A 138 -0.03 0.22 -8.57
N THR A 139 0.27 1.42 -9.13
CA THR A 139 -0.31 1.90 -10.38
C THR A 139 0.54 1.61 -11.63
N GLU A 140 1.87 1.55 -11.49
CA GLU A 140 2.81 1.33 -12.60
C GLU A 140 3.20 -0.14 -12.80
N THR A 141 2.79 -1.04 -11.89
CA THR A 141 2.97 -2.47 -12.09
C THR A 141 1.90 -3.00 -13.06
N ASP A 142 2.33 -3.85 -13.99
CA ASP A 142 1.46 -4.54 -14.93
C ASP A 142 0.79 -5.73 -14.26
N TRP A 143 -0.22 -5.42 -13.45
CA TRP A 143 -0.97 -6.46 -12.73
C TRP A 143 -1.82 -7.34 -13.67
N GLY A 144 -2.15 -6.87 -14.89
CA GLY A 144 -3.19 -7.48 -15.70
C GLY A 144 -4.54 -7.48 -14.96
N GLU A 145 -5.38 -8.45 -15.23
CA GLU A 145 -6.66 -8.59 -14.53
C GLU A 145 -6.48 -9.37 -13.22
N LEU A 146 -6.74 -8.72 -12.08
CA LEU A 146 -6.73 -9.34 -10.77
C LEU A 146 -8.12 -9.34 -10.15
N ASP A 147 -8.46 -10.46 -9.50
CA ASP A 147 -9.61 -10.51 -8.60
C ASP A 147 -9.28 -9.84 -7.27
N ILE A 148 -8.06 -10.03 -6.79
CA ILE A 148 -7.61 -9.54 -5.48
C ILE A 148 -6.16 -9.07 -5.54
N LEU A 149 -5.89 -7.86 -5.02
CA LEU A 149 -4.55 -7.39 -4.73
C LEU A 149 -4.38 -7.29 -3.21
N ILE A 150 -3.43 -8.04 -2.66
CA ILE A 150 -3.08 -7.97 -1.25
C ILE A 150 -1.90 -7.01 -1.09
N ILE A 151 -2.05 -6.01 -0.22
CA ILE A 151 -1.00 -5.04 0.08
C ILE A 151 -0.49 -5.29 1.51
N ASP A 152 0.76 -5.69 1.62
CA ASP A 152 1.46 -5.84 2.89
C ASP A 152 2.03 -4.50 3.33
N MET A 153 1.38 -3.85 4.29
CA MET A 153 1.67 -2.47 4.71
C MET A 153 2.84 -2.41 5.70
N PRO A 154 3.60 -1.31 5.76
CA PRO A 154 4.57 -1.10 6.83
C PRO A 154 3.91 -1.12 8.21
N PRO A 155 4.61 -1.54 9.28
CA PRO A 155 4.05 -1.49 10.63
C PRO A 155 3.87 -0.05 11.12
N GLY A 156 2.83 0.20 11.93
CA GLY A 156 2.60 1.49 12.58
C GLY A 156 2.03 2.60 11.68
N THR A 157 1.55 2.28 10.50
CA THR A 157 1.05 3.26 9.50
C THR A 157 -0.43 3.58 9.69
N GLY A 158 -0.78 4.32 10.74
CA GLY A 158 -2.14 4.85 10.92
C GLY A 158 -2.60 5.72 9.73
N ASP A 159 -1.69 6.49 9.15
CA ASP A 159 -2.01 7.42 8.04
C ASP A 159 -2.12 6.74 6.67
N CYS A 160 -1.58 5.53 6.50
CA CYS A 160 -1.63 4.81 5.23
C CYS A 160 -2.97 4.08 5.00
N LEU A 161 -3.73 3.86 6.08
CA LEU A 161 -5.06 3.22 6.02
C LEU A 161 -6.11 4.12 5.35
N LEU A 162 -5.93 5.43 5.34
CA LEU A 162 -6.86 6.37 4.71
C LEU A 162 -7.00 6.17 3.20
N TYR A 163 -5.98 5.60 2.54
CA TYR A 163 -6.01 5.36 1.09
C TYR A 163 -6.66 4.05 0.67
N THR A 164 -6.77 3.10 1.59
CA THR A 164 -7.43 1.82 1.32
C THR A 164 -8.91 1.84 1.68
N SER A 165 -9.33 2.69 2.63
CA SER A 165 -10.73 2.86 3.00
C SER A 165 -11.54 3.54 1.89
N ASP A 166 -11.00 4.59 1.25
CA ASP A 166 -11.69 5.28 0.15
C ASP A 166 -11.86 4.39 -1.10
N ALA A 167 -10.95 3.44 -1.33
CA ALA A 167 -11.08 2.48 -2.43
C ALA A 167 -12.08 1.35 -2.14
N ALA A 168 -12.37 1.09 -0.85
CA ALA A 168 -13.31 0.04 -0.42
C ALA A 168 -14.76 0.56 -0.33
N ASP A 169 -14.96 1.84 -0.01
CA ASP A 169 -16.30 2.43 0.14
C ASP A 169 -17.02 2.64 -1.19
N ASP A 170 -16.28 2.79 -2.29
CA ASP A 170 -16.88 2.94 -3.64
C ASP A 170 -17.34 1.59 -4.25
N ALA A 171 -16.94 0.46 -3.68
CA ALA A 171 -17.36 -0.88 -4.14
C ALA A 171 -18.65 -1.39 -3.46
N GLY A 172 -19.24 -0.60 -2.55
CA GLY A 172 -20.36 -1.02 -1.69
C GLY A 172 -21.73 -0.47 -2.06
N SER A 173 -21.89 0.26 -3.16
CA SER A 173 -23.20 0.80 -3.58
C SER A 173 -23.70 0.13 -4.85
N VAL A 174 -24.26 -1.07 -4.72
CA VAL A 174 -25.24 -1.66 -5.63
C VAL A 174 -26.36 -2.25 -4.80
#